data_491f03d73cd6fac85a05ec5cac6bbff7
#
_entry.id   491f03d73cd6fac85a05ec5cac6bbff7
#
_cell.length_a   1.000
_cell.length_b   1.000
_cell.length_c   1.000
_cell.angle_alpha   90.00
_cell.angle_beta   90.00
_cell.angle_gamma   90.00
#
_symmetry.space_group_name_H-M   'P 1'
#
loop_
_entity.id
_entity.type
_entity.pdbx_description
1 polymer ?
#
loop_
_entity_poly.entity_id
_entity_poly.type
_entity_poly.pdbx_seq_one_letter_code
_entity_poly.pdbx_strand_id
1 'polypeptide(L)'
;MSKLLVTGRKKLDGEVEVQGAKNSALPIIAASILTKGENVIHNCPSLSDVDASVNILRYLGCAVTRCDKTLLVKCDDINRFDVPVELMRKTRSSIVFLGAILARTGRARISFPGGCEIGSRPIDLHLNSLREMGADIREKHGYLECCVPNGLCGTKITLSFPSVGATEDIMIAACLAKGTTTIINAAREPEICDLADYLNSCGADISGAGEGVVVIEGVSSLCGSVHTIIPDRIVAATLMSCAAVTGSKIILNGIISSHLAALIPIFKNAGCKIRISDGNLEINAPERLKSMKTIRTMPFPGFPTDAQAPLLATACVADGTTVFVENIFENRYRHIPELVRMGAAVKTEGKVAVAEGVKILYGAPVEAPDLRGGAALVVAGLCAEGKTEIGGVEYIERGYECIESTLTSIGADIKKI
;
A
#
# COMPACT_ATOMS: atom_id res chain seq x y z
N MET A 1 -25.21 -4.74 0.72
CA MET A 1 -23.79 -4.38 0.86
C MET A 1 -23.50 -4.25 2.34
N SER A 2 -22.40 -4.80 2.82
CA SER A 2 -22.01 -4.70 4.23
C SER A 2 -21.61 -3.27 4.58
N LYS A 3 -21.86 -2.87 5.83
CA LYS A 3 -21.49 -1.56 6.36
C LYS A 3 -20.75 -1.73 7.67
N LEU A 4 -19.93 -0.73 8.04
CA LEU A 4 -19.36 -0.63 9.37
C LEU A 4 -20.24 0.34 10.21
N LEU A 5 -20.61 -0.08 11.40
CA LEU A 5 -21.27 0.77 12.39
C LEU A 5 -20.26 1.07 13.50
N VAL A 6 -19.90 2.35 13.64
CA VAL A 6 -18.95 2.84 14.65
C VAL A 6 -19.71 3.66 15.67
N THR A 7 -19.61 3.30 16.97
CA THR A 7 -20.07 4.15 18.08
C THR A 7 -18.87 4.90 18.63
N GLY A 8 -18.87 6.22 18.49
CA GLY A 8 -17.73 7.04 18.83
C GLY A 8 -17.52 7.29 20.33
N ARG A 9 -16.46 8.07 20.64
CA ARG A 9 -16.11 8.54 21.98
C ARG A 9 -15.77 7.42 22.99
N LYS A 10 -15.35 6.26 22.51
CA LYS A 10 -14.77 5.20 23.34
C LYS A 10 -13.26 5.37 23.40
N LYS A 11 -12.69 5.27 24.60
CA LYS A 11 -11.23 5.19 24.78
C LYS A 11 -10.74 3.83 24.29
N LEU A 12 -9.62 3.85 23.59
CA LEU A 12 -8.88 2.66 23.19
C LEU A 12 -7.81 2.34 24.22
N ASP A 13 -7.62 1.09 24.55
CA ASP A 13 -6.57 0.61 25.45
C ASP A 13 -6.19 -0.81 25.07
N GLY A 14 -4.89 -1.13 25.15
CA GLY A 14 -4.39 -2.46 24.84
C GLY A 14 -3.29 -2.47 23.79
N GLU A 15 -3.04 -3.66 23.28
CA GLU A 15 -1.99 -3.94 22.31
C GLU A 15 -2.59 -4.50 21.02
N VAL A 16 -1.97 -4.15 19.89
CA VAL A 16 -2.40 -4.62 18.59
C VAL A 16 -1.20 -4.95 17.72
N GLU A 17 -1.23 -6.12 17.09
CA GLU A 17 -0.24 -6.56 16.12
C GLU A 17 -0.47 -5.84 14.78
N VAL A 18 0.59 -5.26 14.21
CA VAL A 18 0.52 -4.62 12.90
C VAL A 18 0.60 -5.70 11.82
N GLN A 19 -0.43 -5.80 10.97
CA GLN A 19 -0.47 -6.74 9.85
C GLN A 19 0.68 -6.55 8.86
N GLY A 20 0.94 -7.55 8.03
CA GLY A 20 1.91 -7.46 6.94
C GLY A 20 1.54 -6.39 5.89
N ALA A 21 2.56 -5.80 5.29
CA ALA A 21 2.40 -4.71 4.34
C ALA A 21 1.77 -5.19 3.03
N LYS A 22 0.59 -4.68 2.72
CA LYS A 22 -0.08 -4.93 1.44
C LYS A 22 0.81 -4.59 0.25
N ASN A 23 1.42 -3.41 0.27
CA ASN A 23 2.21 -2.90 -0.84
C ASN A 23 3.54 -3.66 -1.01
N SER A 24 3.94 -4.45 -0.03
CA SER A 24 5.06 -5.38 -0.12
C SER A 24 4.60 -6.77 -0.60
N ALA A 25 3.47 -7.25 -0.09
CA ALA A 25 2.91 -8.55 -0.46
C ALA A 25 2.65 -8.68 -1.97
N LEU A 26 2.07 -7.63 -2.59
CA LEU A 26 1.64 -7.69 -3.98
C LEU A 26 2.80 -7.88 -4.98
N PRO A 27 3.89 -7.09 -4.94
CA PRO A 27 5.02 -7.31 -5.82
C PRO A 27 5.79 -8.61 -5.51
N ILE A 28 5.89 -9.05 -4.24
CA ILE A 28 6.52 -10.32 -3.85
C ILE A 28 5.72 -11.49 -4.44
N ILE A 29 4.40 -11.46 -4.35
CA ILE A 29 3.53 -12.47 -4.97
C ILE A 29 3.73 -12.50 -6.49
N ALA A 30 3.81 -11.35 -7.16
CA ALA A 30 4.09 -11.31 -8.59
C ALA A 30 5.49 -11.84 -8.92
N ALA A 31 6.50 -11.47 -8.12
CA ALA A 31 7.89 -11.91 -8.31
C ALA A 31 8.07 -13.42 -8.13
N SER A 32 7.22 -14.10 -7.34
CA SER A 32 7.26 -15.56 -7.16
C SER A 32 7.10 -16.37 -8.46
N ILE A 33 6.56 -15.73 -9.53
CA ILE A 33 6.51 -16.33 -10.88
C ILE A 33 7.91 -16.66 -11.42
N LEU A 34 8.92 -15.90 -11.03
CA LEU A 34 10.29 -16.06 -11.56
C LEU A 34 11.00 -17.31 -11.02
N THR A 35 10.54 -17.83 -9.89
CA THR A 35 11.23 -18.89 -9.15
C THR A 35 10.81 -20.29 -9.56
N LYS A 36 11.68 -21.26 -9.36
CA LYS A 36 11.38 -22.70 -9.35
C LYS A 36 11.42 -23.22 -7.93
N GLY A 37 10.56 -24.17 -7.60
CA GLY A 37 10.41 -24.68 -6.24
C GLY A 37 9.40 -23.89 -5.43
N GLU A 38 9.36 -24.14 -4.13
CA GLU A 38 8.36 -23.58 -3.23
C GLU A 38 8.85 -22.28 -2.59
N ASN A 39 8.00 -21.24 -2.63
CA ASN A 39 8.14 -20.02 -1.85
C ASN A 39 7.24 -20.11 -0.63
N VAL A 40 7.77 -19.80 0.55
CA VAL A 40 7.04 -19.70 1.82
C VAL A 40 7.03 -18.23 2.23
N ILE A 41 5.88 -17.59 2.09
CA ILE A 41 5.73 -16.14 2.33
C ILE A 41 4.94 -15.96 3.62
N HIS A 42 5.64 -15.63 4.71
CA HIS A 42 5.05 -15.37 6.03
C HIS A 42 4.53 -13.94 6.14
N ASN A 43 3.68 -13.71 7.14
CA ASN A 43 3.05 -12.41 7.43
C ASN A 43 2.32 -11.82 6.19
N CYS A 44 1.80 -12.68 5.32
CA CYS A 44 1.06 -12.27 4.12
C CYS A 44 -0.38 -11.91 4.50
N PRO A 45 -0.78 -10.64 4.38
CA PRO A 45 -2.09 -10.18 4.86
C PRO A 45 -3.24 -10.81 4.07
N SER A 46 -4.38 -11.03 4.75
CA SER A 46 -5.61 -11.56 4.15
C SER A 46 -6.47 -10.41 3.62
N LEU A 47 -6.19 -9.96 2.41
CA LEU A 47 -6.80 -8.79 1.77
C LEU A 47 -7.35 -9.16 0.39
N SER A 48 -8.43 -8.49 -0.04
CA SER A 48 -9.02 -8.74 -1.35
C SER A 48 -8.05 -8.47 -2.52
N ASP A 49 -7.12 -7.50 -2.39
CA ASP A 49 -6.08 -7.24 -3.39
C ASP A 49 -5.04 -8.38 -3.44
N VAL A 50 -4.72 -9.00 -2.30
CA VAL A 50 -3.85 -10.19 -2.23
C VAL A 50 -4.53 -11.39 -2.87
N ASP A 51 -5.80 -11.62 -2.58
CA ASP A 51 -6.59 -12.69 -3.20
C ASP A 51 -6.69 -12.51 -4.71
N ALA A 52 -6.82 -11.27 -5.19
CA ALA A 52 -6.79 -10.97 -6.62
C ALA A 52 -5.46 -11.38 -7.25
N SER A 53 -4.32 -11.10 -6.61
CA SER A 53 -2.98 -11.48 -7.06
C SER A 53 -2.78 -13.00 -7.03
N VAL A 54 -3.24 -13.67 -5.98
CA VAL A 54 -3.25 -15.15 -5.89
C VAL A 54 -4.07 -15.77 -7.02
N ASN A 55 -5.20 -15.20 -7.37
CA ASN A 55 -6.02 -15.70 -8.47
C ASN A 55 -5.33 -15.53 -9.83
N ILE A 56 -4.53 -14.48 -10.02
CA ILE A 56 -3.67 -14.34 -11.22
C ILE A 56 -2.62 -15.46 -11.25
N LEU A 57 -1.92 -15.74 -10.15
CA LEU A 57 -0.96 -16.83 -10.07
C LEU A 57 -1.58 -18.19 -10.42
N ARG A 58 -2.73 -18.51 -9.81
CA ARG A 58 -3.45 -19.76 -10.09
C ARG A 58 -3.86 -19.87 -11.55
N TYR A 59 -4.34 -18.77 -12.15
CA TYR A 59 -4.70 -18.72 -13.56
C TYR A 59 -3.49 -18.99 -14.48
N LEU A 60 -2.30 -18.50 -14.10
CA LEU A 60 -1.05 -18.72 -14.84
C LEU A 60 -0.50 -20.16 -14.69
N GLY A 61 -1.05 -20.95 -13.78
CA GLY A 61 -0.66 -22.34 -13.55
C GLY A 61 0.12 -22.59 -12.26
N CYS A 62 0.32 -21.58 -11.42
CA CYS A 62 0.98 -21.75 -10.13
C CYS A 62 0.08 -22.46 -9.11
N ALA A 63 0.64 -23.37 -8.32
CA ALA A 63 -0.01 -23.92 -7.15
C ALA A 63 0.14 -22.94 -5.98
N VAL A 64 -0.97 -22.53 -5.39
CA VAL A 64 -0.98 -21.57 -4.28
C VAL A 64 -1.88 -22.08 -3.17
N THR A 65 -1.32 -22.22 -1.95
CA THR A 65 -2.02 -22.62 -0.74
C THR A 65 -1.83 -21.54 0.33
N ARG A 66 -2.89 -21.17 1.03
CA ARG A 66 -2.83 -20.28 2.20
C ARG A 66 -3.04 -21.09 3.45
N CYS A 67 -2.12 -20.91 4.41
CA CYS A 67 -2.21 -21.45 5.76
C CYS A 67 -2.10 -20.28 6.74
N ASP A 68 -3.22 -19.78 7.23
CA ASP A 68 -3.30 -18.58 8.07
C ASP A 68 -2.61 -17.37 7.41
N LYS A 69 -1.62 -16.76 8.03
CA LYS A 69 -0.83 -15.63 7.50
C LYS A 69 0.33 -16.07 6.60
N THR A 70 0.41 -17.33 6.22
CA THR A 70 1.48 -17.86 5.36
C THR A 70 0.89 -18.26 4.00
N LEU A 71 1.57 -17.85 2.94
CA LEU A 71 1.25 -18.22 1.57
C LEU A 71 2.34 -19.13 1.03
N LEU A 72 1.97 -20.33 0.58
CA LEU A 72 2.85 -21.27 -0.11
C LEU A 72 2.61 -21.12 -1.61
N VAL A 73 3.66 -20.81 -2.39
CA VAL A 73 3.56 -20.56 -3.82
C VAL A 73 4.60 -21.41 -4.55
N LYS A 74 4.12 -22.17 -5.54
CA LYS A 74 4.97 -22.97 -6.41
C LYS A 74 4.62 -22.73 -7.88
N CYS A 75 5.58 -22.23 -8.67
CA CYS A 75 5.41 -21.79 -10.05
C CYS A 75 6.36 -22.55 -11.01
N ASP A 76 6.48 -23.88 -10.86
CA ASP A 76 7.39 -24.69 -11.69
C ASP A 76 7.01 -24.66 -13.17
N ASP A 77 5.74 -24.85 -13.46
CA ASP A 77 5.19 -24.99 -14.81
C ASP A 77 4.17 -23.88 -15.13
N ILE A 78 4.68 -22.72 -15.57
CA ILE A 78 3.81 -21.67 -16.10
C ILE A 78 3.43 -22.02 -17.54
N ASN A 79 2.15 -22.21 -17.78
CA ASN A 79 1.60 -22.63 -19.07
C ASN A 79 0.81 -21.55 -19.80
N ARG A 80 0.69 -20.35 -19.20
CA ARG A 80 -0.02 -19.20 -19.77
C ARG A 80 0.84 -17.94 -19.68
N PHE A 81 0.59 -17.03 -20.61
CA PHE A 81 1.21 -15.72 -20.69
C PHE A 81 0.16 -14.60 -20.82
N ASP A 82 -1.10 -14.95 -20.87
CA ASP A 82 -2.23 -14.02 -20.93
C ASP A 82 -2.95 -13.95 -19.59
N VAL A 83 -3.44 -12.77 -19.23
CA VAL A 83 -4.27 -12.58 -18.03
C VAL A 83 -5.60 -11.93 -18.42
N PRO A 84 -6.76 -12.54 -18.08
CA PRO A 84 -8.07 -12.00 -18.43
C PRO A 84 -8.36 -10.65 -17.79
N VAL A 85 -9.21 -9.87 -18.47
CA VAL A 85 -9.64 -8.53 -18.03
C VAL A 85 -10.22 -8.54 -16.61
N GLU A 86 -11.00 -9.57 -16.29
CA GLU A 86 -11.70 -9.74 -15.02
C GLU A 86 -10.73 -9.87 -13.84
N LEU A 87 -9.54 -10.45 -14.05
CA LEU A 87 -8.49 -10.56 -13.04
C LEU A 87 -7.68 -9.28 -12.96
N MET A 88 -7.28 -8.71 -14.12
CA MET A 88 -6.47 -7.48 -14.16
C MET A 88 -7.19 -6.27 -13.56
N ARG A 89 -8.52 -6.18 -13.73
CA ARG A 89 -9.31 -5.04 -13.22
C ARG A 89 -9.57 -5.05 -11.72
N LYS A 90 -9.34 -6.16 -11.03
CA LYS A 90 -9.60 -6.26 -9.59
C LYS A 90 -8.67 -5.39 -8.75
N THR A 91 -7.42 -5.24 -9.17
CA THR A 91 -6.45 -4.39 -8.47
C THR A 91 -5.58 -3.60 -9.44
N ARG A 92 -5.20 -2.39 -9.06
CA ARG A 92 -4.29 -1.56 -9.85
C ARG A 92 -2.89 -2.17 -9.93
N SER A 93 -2.43 -2.79 -8.85
CA SER A 93 -1.09 -3.39 -8.76
C SER A 93 -0.91 -4.60 -9.69
N SER A 94 -1.98 -5.07 -10.35
CA SER A 94 -1.89 -6.15 -11.35
C SER A 94 -0.91 -5.85 -12.48
N ILE A 95 -0.59 -4.57 -12.75
CA ILE A 95 0.40 -4.19 -13.76
C ILE A 95 1.80 -4.77 -13.47
N VAL A 96 2.18 -4.96 -12.22
CA VAL A 96 3.49 -5.51 -11.82
C VAL A 96 3.68 -6.97 -12.31
N PHE A 97 2.60 -7.66 -12.62
CA PHE A 97 2.66 -8.97 -13.27
C PHE A 97 3.22 -8.92 -14.70
N LEU A 98 3.21 -7.75 -15.36
CA LEU A 98 3.70 -7.61 -16.72
C LEU A 98 5.17 -7.99 -16.83
N GLY A 99 6.03 -7.38 -16.02
CA GLY A 99 7.46 -7.67 -15.99
C GLY A 99 7.74 -9.11 -15.60
N ALA A 100 7.04 -9.63 -14.59
CA ALA A 100 7.18 -11.00 -14.11
C ALA A 100 6.85 -12.05 -15.22
N ILE A 101 5.69 -11.90 -15.88
CA ILE A 101 5.27 -12.81 -16.96
C ILE A 101 6.25 -12.70 -18.13
N LEU A 102 6.61 -11.50 -18.52
CA LEU A 102 7.49 -11.24 -19.66
C LEU A 102 8.89 -11.84 -19.45
N ALA A 103 9.47 -11.66 -18.27
CA ALA A 103 10.77 -12.22 -17.91
C ALA A 103 10.74 -13.76 -17.87
N ARG A 104 9.64 -14.36 -17.38
CA ARG A 104 9.52 -15.82 -17.23
C ARG A 104 9.20 -16.54 -18.53
N THR A 105 8.34 -15.95 -19.38
CA THR A 105 7.76 -16.65 -20.56
C THR A 105 8.21 -16.07 -21.90
N GLY A 106 8.85 -14.91 -21.91
CA GLY A 106 9.21 -14.17 -23.12
C GLY A 106 8.03 -13.50 -23.84
N ARG A 107 6.82 -13.66 -23.32
CA ARG A 107 5.58 -13.09 -23.89
C ARG A 107 4.62 -12.71 -22.75
N ALA A 108 3.84 -11.65 -22.95
CA ALA A 108 2.74 -11.32 -22.06
C ALA A 108 1.57 -10.72 -22.85
N ARG A 109 0.35 -11.05 -22.46
CA ARG A 109 -0.87 -10.42 -22.95
C ARG A 109 -1.77 -10.10 -21.78
N ILE A 110 -1.83 -8.82 -21.44
CA ILE A 110 -2.63 -8.35 -20.29
C ILE A 110 -3.54 -7.21 -20.73
N SER A 111 -4.68 -7.04 -20.06
CA SER A 111 -5.49 -5.83 -20.22
C SER A 111 -4.91 -4.68 -19.39
N PHE A 112 -5.34 -3.46 -19.68
CA PHE A 112 -5.05 -2.35 -18.79
C PHE A 112 -5.54 -2.64 -17.37
N PRO A 113 -4.76 -2.32 -16.34
CA PRO A 113 -5.16 -2.53 -14.95
C PRO A 113 -6.41 -1.72 -14.61
N GLY A 114 -7.11 -2.13 -13.56
CA GLY A 114 -8.33 -1.46 -13.07
C GLY A 114 -8.12 0.03 -12.80
N GLY A 115 -9.18 0.81 -12.91
CA GLY A 115 -9.18 2.23 -12.60
C GLY A 115 -8.78 2.51 -11.15
N CYS A 116 -8.24 3.69 -10.90
CA CYS A 116 -7.95 4.16 -9.56
C CYS A 116 -8.83 5.39 -9.29
N GLU A 117 -9.59 5.34 -8.22
CA GLU A 117 -10.50 6.40 -7.81
C GLU A 117 -9.75 7.70 -7.39
N ILE A 118 -8.47 7.59 -7.02
CA ILE A 118 -7.66 8.70 -6.50
C ILE A 118 -6.90 9.49 -7.58
N GLY A 119 -7.09 9.19 -8.87
CA GLY A 119 -6.50 9.95 -9.97
C GLY A 119 -5.93 9.10 -11.10
N SER A 120 -5.47 9.78 -12.15
CA SER A 120 -4.78 9.18 -13.28
C SER A 120 -3.47 8.54 -12.79
N ARG A 121 -3.27 7.26 -13.14
CA ARG A 121 -2.03 6.53 -12.90
C ARG A 121 -1.57 5.93 -14.22
N PRO A 122 -0.96 6.72 -15.09
CA PRO A 122 -0.43 6.21 -16.34
C PRO A 122 0.58 5.10 -16.07
N ILE A 123 0.63 4.12 -16.94
CA ILE A 123 1.57 2.99 -16.87
C ILE A 123 2.75 3.18 -17.84
N ASP A 124 2.90 4.39 -18.37
CA ASP A 124 3.94 4.78 -19.32
C ASP A 124 5.35 4.48 -18.81
N LEU A 125 5.63 4.74 -17.52
CA LEU A 125 6.92 4.42 -16.91
C LEU A 125 7.23 2.92 -16.96
N HIS A 126 6.24 2.06 -16.71
CA HIS A 126 6.38 0.60 -16.84
C HIS A 126 6.70 0.21 -18.29
N LEU A 127 5.86 0.68 -19.22
CA LEU A 127 5.95 0.27 -20.62
C LEU A 127 7.24 0.80 -21.29
N ASN A 128 7.62 2.04 -21.02
CA ASN A 128 8.82 2.63 -21.57
C ASN A 128 10.08 1.92 -21.06
N SER A 129 10.12 1.62 -19.75
CA SER A 129 11.24 0.88 -19.17
C SER A 129 11.39 -0.53 -19.75
N LEU A 130 10.30 -1.26 -19.92
CA LEU A 130 10.35 -2.58 -20.55
C LEU A 130 10.73 -2.51 -22.03
N ARG A 131 10.32 -1.45 -22.75
CA ARG A 131 10.80 -1.21 -24.14
C ARG A 131 12.30 -0.94 -24.18
N GLU A 132 12.85 -0.17 -23.24
CA GLU A 132 14.29 0.05 -23.11
C GLU A 132 15.06 -1.25 -22.83
N MET A 133 14.42 -2.20 -22.13
CA MET A 133 14.93 -3.57 -21.91
C MET A 133 14.74 -4.51 -23.11
N GLY A 134 14.20 -4.03 -24.25
CA GLY A 134 14.05 -4.77 -25.49
C GLY A 134 12.69 -5.41 -25.73
N ALA A 135 11.65 -5.03 -24.98
CA ALA A 135 10.29 -5.53 -25.22
C ALA A 135 9.61 -4.81 -26.40
N ASP A 136 9.05 -5.58 -27.34
CA ASP A 136 8.06 -5.08 -28.31
C ASP A 136 6.69 -5.08 -27.65
N ILE A 137 6.13 -3.88 -27.43
CA ILE A 137 4.85 -3.69 -26.73
C ILE A 137 3.89 -2.98 -27.67
N ARG A 138 2.77 -3.62 -27.95
CA ARG A 138 1.70 -3.13 -28.80
C ARG A 138 0.38 -3.08 -28.05
N GLU A 139 -0.31 -1.96 -28.22
CA GLU A 139 -1.66 -1.79 -27.70
C GLU A 139 -2.66 -2.23 -28.76
N LYS A 140 -3.47 -3.23 -28.47
CA LYS A 140 -4.44 -3.78 -29.41
C LYS A 140 -5.72 -4.18 -28.70
N HIS A 141 -6.84 -3.63 -29.14
CA HIS A 141 -8.18 -3.97 -28.64
C HIS A 141 -8.31 -3.94 -27.10
N GLY A 142 -7.66 -2.97 -26.42
CA GLY A 142 -7.69 -2.84 -24.96
C GLY A 142 -6.75 -3.79 -24.21
N TYR A 143 -5.84 -4.46 -24.93
CA TYR A 143 -4.79 -5.30 -24.38
C TYR A 143 -3.41 -4.76 -24.72
N LEU A 144 -2.46 -5.03 -23.84
CA LEU A 144 -1.03 -4.92 -24.08
C LEU A 144 -0.52 -6.29 -24.53
N GLU A 145 -0.07 -6.38 -25.77
CA GLU A 145 0.59 -7.57 -26.34
C GLU A 145 2.09 -7.29 -26.32
N CYS A 146 2.84 -8.07 -25.54
CA CYS A 146 4.26 -7.86 -25.31
C CYS A 146 5.06 -9.10 -25.66
N CYS A 147 6.23 -8.92 -26.29
CA CYS A 147 7.14 -10.02 -26.54
C CYS A 147 8.60 -9.55 -26.47
N VAL A 148 9.48 -10.49 -26.15
CA VAL A 148 10.95 -10.30 -26.09
C VAL A 148 11.65 -11.41 -26.87
N PRO A 149 11.72 -11.32 -28.19
CA PRO A 149 12.24 -12.40 -29.04
C PRO A 149 13.66 -12.86 -28.67
N ASN A 150 14.49 -11.94 -28.18
CA ASN A 150 15.89 -12.20 -27.79
C ASN A 150 16.08 -12.29 -26.27
N GLY A 151 14.99 -12.31 -25.48
CA GLY A 151 15.01 -12.12 -24.04
C GLY A 151 15.19 -10.65 -23.64
N LEU A 152 14.90 -10.33 -22.38
CA LEU A 152 15.18 -9.00 -21.82
C LEU A 152 16.68 -8.77 -21.70
N CYS A 153 17.10 -7.53 -21.93
CA CYS A 153 18.49 -7.10 -21.80
C CYS A 153 18.61 -5.99 -20.75
N GLY A 154 19.63 -6.11 -19.91
CA GLY A 154 19.99 -5.09 -18.94
C GLY A 154 20.31 -3.78 -19.62
N THR A 155 19.90 -2.67 -19.04
CA THR A 155 20.10 -1.32 -19.55
C THR A 155 20.04 -0.30 -18.42
N LYS A 156 20.41 0.95 -18.73
CA LYS A 156 20.33 2.07 -17.80
C LYS A 156 19.00 2.80 -18.00
N ILE A 157 18.12 2.72 -17.01
CA ILE A 157 16.79 3.33 -17.03
C ILE A 157 16.75 4.51 -16.07
N THR A 158 16.25 5.66 -16.52
CA THR A 158 16.06 6.83 -15.66
C THR A 158 14.59 7.15 -15.54
N LEU A 159 14.02 6.97 -14.33
CA LEU A 159 12.63 7.30 -14.06
C LEU A 159 12.47 8.82 -13.90
N SER A 160 11.54 9.43 -14.64
CA SER A 160 11.19 10.85 -14.51
C SER A 160 10.54 11.19 -13.16
N PHE A 161 9.96 10.18 -12.52
CA PHE A 161 9.38 10.23 -11.17
C PHE A 161 9.71 8.91 -10.45
N PRO A 162 10.03 8.93 -9.14
CA PRO A 162 10.33 7.71 -8.37
C PRO A 162 9.04 6.91 -8.13
N SER A 163 8.56 6.26 -9.19
CA SER A 163 7.34 5.43 -9.17
C SER A 163 7.63 4.09 -8.52
N VAL A 164 6.91 3.79 -7.43
CA VAL A 164 6.98 2.50 -6.72
C VAL A 164 6.68 1.36 -7.68
N GLY A 165 5.52 1.36 -8.33
CA GLY A 165 5.12 0.26 -9.22
C GLY A 165 6.06 0.07 -10.41
N ALA A 166 6.57 1.15 -11.02
CA ALA A 166 7.54 1.02 -12.12
C ALA A 166 8.88 0.46 -11.63
N THR A 167 9.35 0.89 -10.46
CA THR A 167 10.58 0.34 -9.85
C THR A 167 10.41 -1.16 -9.56
N GLU A 168 9.30 -1.59 -8.97
CA GLU A 168 8.97 -2.99 -8.70
C GLU A 168 8.97 -3.82 -9.99
N ASP A 169 8.26 -3.36 -11.01
CA ASP A 169 8.12 -4.07 -12.28
C ASP A 169 9.45 -4.25 -13.01
N ILE A 170 10.28 -3.18 -13.04
CA ILE A 170 11.62 -3.22 -13.63
C ILE A 170 12.54 -4.16 -12.83
N MET A 171 12.54 -4.08 -11.50
CA MET A 171 13.35 -4.96 -10.64
C MET A 171 13.03 -6.42 -10.92
N ILE A 172 11.74 -6.77 -10.94
CA ILE A 172 11.28 -8.13 -11.21
C ILE A 172 11.72 -8.57 -12.61
N ALA A 173 11.49 -7.75 -13.63
CA ALA A 173 11.85 -8.06 -15.01
C ALA A 173 13.37 -8.22 -15.19
N ALA A 174 14.16 -7.39 -14.51
CA ALA A 174 15.62 -7.36 -14.64
C ALA A 174 16.32 -8.57 -14.04
N CYS A 175 15.71 -9.25 -13.04
CA CYS A 175 16.34 -10.43 -12.41
C CYS A 175 16.72 -11.53 -13.40
N LEU A 176 15.94 -11.73 -14.48
CA LEU A 176 16.22 -12.73 -15.52
C LEU A 176 16.67 -12.09 -16.85
N ALA A 177 16.97 -10.79 -16.87
CA ALA A 177 17.49 -10.11 -18.05
C ALA A 177 18.98 -10.46 -18.28
N LYS A 178 19.46 -10.31 -19.53
CA LYS A 178 20.89 -10.50 -19.84
C LYS A 178 21.69 -9.25 -19.48
N GLY A 179 22.69 -9.39 -18.62
CA GLY A 179 23.57 -8.29 -18.20
C GLY A 179 22.97 -7.45 -17.07
N THR A 180 23.51 -6.25 -16.89
CA THR A 180 23.22 -5.36 -15.75
C THR A 180 22.12 -4.37 -16.07
N THR A 181 21.13 -4.24 -15.21
CA THR A 181 20.12 -3.15 -15.25
C THR A 181 20.42 -2.15 -14.14
N THR A 182 20.45 -0.86 -14.47
CA THR A 182 20.59 0.22 -13.49
C THR A 182 19.36 1.11 -13.54
N ILE A 183 18.63 1.20 -12.45
CA ILE A 183 17.47 2.10 -12.30
C ILE A 183 17.92 3.36 -11.57
N ILE A 184 17.83 4.51 -12.23
CA ILE A 184 18.13 5.82 -11.65
C ILE A 184 16.83 6.51 -11.28
N ASN A 185 16.82 7.21 -10.15
CA ASN A 185 15.64 7.81 -9.53
C ASN A 185 14.58 6.74 -9.20
N ALA A 186 15.03 5.57 -8.74
CA ALA A 186 14.17 4.50 -8.24
C ALA A 186 13.41 4.96 -6.99
N ALA A 187 12.27 4.35 -6.75
CA ALA A 187 11.54 4.51 -5.50
C ALA A 187 12.38 3.98 -4.32
N ARG A 188 12.22 4.60 -3.14
CA ARG A 188 13.01 4.30 -1.93
C ARG A 188 12.16 3.70 -0.81
N GLU A 189 10.90 3.47 -1.06
CA GLU A 189 9.95 2.93 -0.09
C GLU A 189 10.47 1.63 0.52
N PRO A 190 10.20 1.37 1.82
CA PRO A 190 10.61 0.13 2.48
C PRO A 190 10.15 -1.13 1.74
N GLU A 191 9.05 -1.04 1.04
CA GLU A 191 8.47 -2.12 0.23
C GLU A 191 9.37 -2.49 -0.97
N ILE A 192 10.17 -1.52 -1.48
CA ILE A 192 11.20 -1.78 -2.51
C ILE A 192 12.37 -2.58 -1.92
N CYS A 193 12.79 -2.24 -0.69
CA CYS A 193 13.84 -3.00 0.01
C CYS A 193 13.37 -4.43 0.29
N ASP A 194 12.13 -4.60 0.75
CA ASP A 194 11.54 -5.90 1.05
C ASP A 194 11.43 -6.80 -0.20
N LEU A 195 11.06 -6.21 -1.35
CA LEU A 195 11.07 -6.92 -2.63
C LEU A 195 12.49 -7.33 -3.03
N ALA A 196 13.49 -6.45 -2.87
CA ALA A 196 14.89 -6.76 -3.15
C ALA A 196 15.42 -7.89 -2.25
N ASP A 197 15.10 -7.83 -0.95
CA ASP A 197 15.48 -8.86 0.02
C ASP A 197 14.88 -10.22 -0.32
N TYR A 198 13.60 -10.25 -0.70
CA TYR A 198 12.93 -11.46 -1.19
C TYR A 198 13.63 -12.00 -2.45
N LEU A 199 13.82 -11.18 -3.48
CA LEU A 199 14.44 -11.61 -4.74
C LEU A 199 15.89 -12.09 -4.53
N ASN A 200 16.68 -11.41 -3.68
CA ASN A 200 18.03 -11.82 -3.32
C ASN A 200 18.02 -13.16 -2.56
N SER A 201 17.05 -13.39 -1.68
CA SER A 201 16.90 -14.70 -1.02
C SER A 201 16.56 -15.83 -2.00
N CYS A 202 15.96 -15.49 -3.15
CA CYS A 202 15.71 -16.42 -4.25
C CYS A 202 16.92 -16.62 -5.18
N GLY A 203 18.03 -15.91 -4.97
CA GLY A 203 19.26 -15.99 -5.76
C GLY A 203 19.45 -14.91 -6.81
N ALA A 204 18.69 -13.81 -6.74
CA ALA A 204 18.98 -12.59 -7.52
C ALA A 204 20.20 -11.87 -6.96
N ASP A 205 20.72 -10.91 -7.74
CA ASP A 205 21.82 -10.02 -7.34
C ASP A 205 21.37 -8.57 -7.51
N ILE A 206 20.76 -8.02 -6.44
CA ILE A 206 20.20 -6.67 -6.39
C ILE A 206 20.88 -5.88 -5.28
N SER A 207 21.33 -4.69 -5.62
CA SER A 207 21.96 -3.73 -4.69
C SER A 207 21.37 -2.33 -4.83
N GLY A 208 21.52 -1.48 -3.80
CA GLY A 208 21.07 -0.07 -3.80
C GLY A 208 19.57 0.13 -3.61
N ALA A 209 18.79 -0.90 -3.30
CA ALA A 209 17.38 -0.75 -2.94
C ALA A 209 17.23 0.20 -1.73
N GLY A 210 16.32 1.18 -1.84
CA GLY A 210 16.16 2.25 -0.84
C GLY A 210 17.05 3.47 -1.01
N GLU A 211 18.04 3.45 -1.92
CA GLU A 211 19.00 4.55 -2.12
C GLU A 211 18.70 5.45 -3.35
N GLY A 212 17.71 5.10 -4.15
CA GLY A 212 17.33 5.84 -5.36
C GLY A 212 18.12 5.48 -6.61
N VAL A 213 19.14 4.64 -6.51
CA VAL A 213 19.80 3.95 -7.61
C VAL A 213 19.83 2.47 -7.28
N VAL A 214 19.16 1.66 -8.08
CA VAL A 214 19.12 0.20 -7.91
C VAL A 214 19.87 -0.46 -9.05
N VAL A 215 20.76 -1.37 -8.72
CA VAL A 215 21.55 -2.15 -9.71
C VAL A 215 21.13 -3.61 -9.59
N ILE A 216 20.81 -4.23 -10.71
CA ILE A 216 20.40 -5.62 -10.82
C ILE A 216 21.28 -6.34 -11.83
N GLU A 217 22.00 -7.36 -11.38
CA GLU A 217 22.72 -8.28 -12.26
C GLU A 217 21.77 -9.44 -12.62
N GLY A 218 21.49 -9.59 -13.90
CA GLY A 218 20.59 -10.64 -14.36
C GLY A 218 21.19 -12.04 -14.18
N VAL A 219 20.37 -12.95 -13.64
CA VAL A 219 20.77 -14.34 -13.37
C VAL A 219 20.04 -15.32 -14.28
N SER A 220 20.56 -16.54 -14.41
CA SER A 220 19.98 -17.57 -15.29
C SER A 220 18.71 -18.22 -14.72
N SER A 221 18.56 -18.25 -13.40
CA SER A 221 17.42 -18.87 -12.71
C SER A 221 17.32 -18.39 -11.27
N LEU A 222 16.10 -18.42 -10.73
CA LEU A 222 15.81 -18.17 -9.32
C LEU A 222 15.14 -19.40 -8.70
N CYS A 223 15.39 -19.63 -7.41
CA CYS A 223 14.82 -20.73 -6.63
C CYS A 223 13.81 -20.19 -5.62
N GLY A 224 12.87 -21.04 -5.20
CA GLY A 224 11.96 -20.72 -4.11
C GLY A 224 12.69 -20.45 -2.80
N SER A 225 12.13 -19.61 -1.96
CA SER A 225 12.73 -19.12 -0.73
C SER A 225 11.69 -18.96 0.39
N VAL A 226 12.16 -18.75 1.61
CA VAL A 226 11.35 -18.37 2.78
C VAL A 226 11.54 -16.89 3.04
N HIS A 227 10.44 -16.15 3.09
CA HIS A 227 10.47 -14.71 3.33
C HIS A 227 9.34 -14.27 4.26
N THR A 228 9.59 -13.24 5.06
CA THR A 228 8.58 -12.64 5.95
C THR A 228 8.34 -11.21 5.50
N ILE A 229 7.11 -10.93 5.09
CA ILE A 229 6.69 -9.57 4.66
C ILE A 229 6.81 -8.60 5.83
N ILE A 230 7.38 -7.42 5.56
CA ILE A 230 7.50 -6.35 6.54
C ILE A 230 6.13 -5.88 7.06
N PRO A 231 6.03 -5.34 8.29
CA PRO A 231 4.79 -4.78 8.82
C PRO A 231 4.34 -3.53 8.05
N ASP A 232 3.02 -3.35 7.93
CA ASP A 232 2.41 -2.25 7.17
C ASP A 232 2.48 -0.92 7.92
N ARG A 233 3.41 -0.05 7.50
CA ARG A 233 3.58 1.31 8.05
C ARG A 233 2.35 2.21 7.89
N ILE A 234 1.48 1.95 6.92
CA ILE A 234 0.27 2.76 6.70
C ILE A 234 -0.85 2.30 7.62
N VAL A 235 -0.98 0.99 7.88
CA VAL A 235 -1.86 0.47 8.92
C VAL A 235 -1.43 0.99 10.29
N ALA A 236 -0.12 0.97 10.60
CA ALA A 236 0.42 1.55 11.83
C ALA A 236 0.04 3.05 11.95
N ALA A 237 0.18 3.85 10.88
CA ALA A 237 -0.22 5.25 10.86
C ALA A 237 -1.72 5.45 11.12
N THR A 238 -2.56 4.56 10.59
CA THR A 238 -4.00 4.60 10.82
C THR A 238 -4.35 4.28 12.28
N LEU A 239 -3.73 3.25 12.86
CA LEU A 239 -3.91 2.90 14.28
C LEU A 239 -3.39 4.01 15.21
N MET A 240 -2.26 4.64 14.87
CA MET A 240 -1.80 5.84 15.59
C MET A 240 -2.82 6.99 15.50
N SER A 241 -3.47 7.17 14.34
CA SER A 241 -4.54 8.15 14.16
C SER A 241 -5.76 7.82 15.01
N CYS A 242 -6.17 6.54 15.09
CA CYS A 242 -7.27 6.08 15.96
C CYS A 242 -7.00 6.40 17.44
N ALA A 243 -5.78 6.11 17.93
CA ALA A 243 -5.38 6.46 19.29
C ALA A 243 -5.37 7.98 19.51
N ALA A 244 -4.88 8.74 18.53
CA ALA A 244 -4.77 10.18 18.59
C ALA A 244 -6.12 10.88 18.73
N VAL A 245 -7.10 10.53 17.87
CA VAL A 245 -8.43 11.18 17.89
C VAL A 245 -9.27 10.80 19.11
N THR A 246 -9.01 9.65 19.74
CA THR A 246 -9.73 9.18 20.93
C THR A 246 -9.04 9.58 22.23
N GLY A 247 -7.88 10.26 22.16
CA GLY A 247 -7.06 10.64 23.33
C GLY A 247 -6.65 9.41 24.15
N SER A 248 -6.24 8.34 23.48
CA SER A 248 -6.04 7.01 24.04
C SER A 248 -4.56 6.63 24.16
N LYS A 249 -4.32 5.53 24.88
CA LYS A 249 -3.01 4.89 24.97
C LYS A 249 -3.10 3.49 24.39
N ILE A 250 -2.32 3.18 23.33
CA ILE A 250 -2.21 1.86 22.75
C ILE A 250 -0.75 1.49 22.46
N ILE A 251 -0.50 0.20 22.31
CA ILE A 251 0.80 -0.34 21.88
C ILE A 251 0.61 -1.01 20.52
N LEU A 252 1.46 -0.65 19.57
CA LEU A 252 1.56 -1.30 18.27
C LEU A 252 2.75 -2.24 18.30
N ASN A 253 2.50 -3.54 18.16
CA ASN A 253 3.52 -4.57 18.14
C ASN A 253 3.94 -4.88 16.70
N GLY A 254 5.19 -5.29 16.51
CA GLY A 254 5.73 -5.70 15.22
C GLY A 254 5.96 -4.54 14.25
N ILE A 255 6.35 -3.35 14.73
CA ILE A 255 6.68 -2.22 13.86
C ILE A 255 8.17 -2.14 13.52
N ILE A 256 8.48 -1.51 12.40
CA ILE A 256 9.83 -1.06 12.07
C ILE A 256 9.87 0.46 12.15
N SER A 257 10.53 0.98 13.19
CA SER A 257 10.48 2.41 13.54
C SER A 257 11.01 3.34 12.45
N SER A 258 12.03 2.92 11.68
CA SER A 258 12.56 3.68 10.54
C SER A 258 11.52 3.89 9.43
N HIS A 259 10.57 2.96 9.27
CA HIS A 259 9.48 3.08 8.30
C HIS A 259 8.43 4.14 8.70
N LEU A 260 8.42 4.52 9.97
CA LEU A 260 7.53 5.54 10.54
C LEU A 260 8.22 6.89 10.78
N ALA A 261 9.46 7.06 10.29
CA ALA A 261 10.29 8.24 10.56
C ALA A 261 9.62 9.57 10.16
N ALA A 262 8.85 9.60 9.07
CA ALA A 262 8.10 10.80 8.67
C ALA A 262 6.83 11.06 9.50
N LEU A 263 6.27 10.03 10.14
CA LEU A 263 4.98 10.08 10.85
C LEU A 263 5.16 10.42 12.33
N ILE A 264 6.12 9.77 13.01
CA ILE A 264 6.36 9.94 14.45
C ILE A 264 6.52 11.41 14.87
N PRO A 265 7.31 12.25 14.18
CA PRO A 265 7.44 13.67 14.52
C PRO A 265 6.12 14.44 14.44
N ILE A 266 5.25 14.09 13.49
CA ILE A 266 3.94 14.75 13.31
C ILE A 266 3.05 14.50 14.52
N PHE A 267 2.93 13.24 14.97
CA PHE A 267 2.16 12.90 16.16
C PHE A 267 2.76 13.49 17.44
N LYS A 268 4.11 13.50 17.57
CA LYS A 268 4.78 14.18 18.69
C LYS A 268 4.49 15.68 18.73
N ASN A 269 4.55 16.36 17.58
CA ASN A 269 4.21 17.77 17.45
C ASN A 269 2.74 18.06 17.76
N ALA A 270 1.84 17.12 17.45
CA ALA A 270 0.43 17.17 17.84
C ALA A 270 0.19 16.94 19.34
N GLY A 271 1.22 16.60 20.10
CA GLY A 271 1.18 16.44 21.56
C GLY A 271 1.16 14.98 22.04
N CYS A 272 1.23 14.00 21.15
CA CYS A 272 1.30 12.59 21.54
C CYS A 272 2.68 12.26 22.16
N LYS A 273 2.68 11.48 23.23
CA LYS A 273 3.90 10.88 23.79
C LYS A 273 4.12 9.54 23.09
N ILE A 274 5.27 9.38 22.44
CA ILE A 274 5.62 8.15 21.72
C ILE A 274 6.91 7.57 22.30
N ARG A 275 6.86 6.29 22.67
CA ARG A 275 8.00 5.46 23.07
C ARG A 275 8.15 4.31 22.10
N ILE A 276 9.37 3.95 21.79
CA ILE A 276 9.70 2.84 20.90
C ILE A 276 10.72 1.97 21.60
N SER A 277 10.45 0.67 21.68
CA SER A 277 11.37 -0.35 22.20
C SER A 277 11.05 -1.70 21.57
N ASP A 278 12.07 -2.43 21.21
CA ASP A 278 12.02 -3.85 20.81
C ASP A 278 10.96 -4.15 19.71
N GLY A 279 10.87 -3.29 18.69
CA GLY A 279 9.90 -3.45 17.60
C GLY A 279 8.46 -3.05 17.96
N ASN A 280 8.26 -2.42 19.12
CA ASN A 280 6.96 -1.95 19.57
C ASN A 280 6.92 -0.42 19.64
N LEU A 281 5.74 0.16 19.40
CA LEU A 281 5.48 1.59 19.52
C LEU A 281 4.32 1.83 20.48
N GLU A 282 4.61 2.45 21.63
CA GLU A 282 3.58 2.98 22.52
C GLU A 282 3.24 4.41 22.10
N ILE A 283 1.96 4.68 21.83
CA ILE A 283 1.43 6.04 21.65
C ILE A 283 0.45 6.35 22.78
N ASN A 284 0.66 7.50 23.43
CA ASN A 284 -0.23 8.05 24.45
C ASN A 284 -0.63 9.46 24.01
N ALA A 285 -1.87 9.61 23.58
CA ALA A 285 -2.40 10.84 23.02
C ALA A 285 -3.02 11.74 24.11
N PRO A 286 -2.92 13.08 23.97
CA PRO A 286 -3.62 14.01 24.83
C PRO A 286 -5.13 13.97 24.56
N GLU A 287 -5.95 14.52 25.47
CA GLU A 287 -7.40 14.64 25.25
C GLU A 287 -7.76 15.47 24.02
N ARG A 288 -6.94 16.49 23.73
CA ARG A 288 -7.07 17.29 22.51
C ARG A 288 -5.69 17.48 21.86
N LEU A 289 -5.61 17.15 20.60
CA LEU A 289 -4.40 17.33 19.80
C LEU A 289 -4.16 18.80 19.47
N LYS A 290 -2.90 19.18 19.26
CA LYS A 290 -2.52 20.44 18.64
C LYS A 290 -2.50 20.29 17.12
N SER A 291 -2.66 21.40 16.40
CA SER A 291 -2.56 21.41 14.94
C SER A 291 -1.20 20.86 14.47
N MET A 292 -1.21 20.15 13.36
CA MET A 292 -0.02 19.54 12.77
C MET A 292 0.70 20.47 11.78
N LYS A 293 0.29 21.74 11.72
CA LYS A 293 0.80 22.81 10.83
C LYS A 293 0.67 22.44 9.36
N THR A 294 1.77 22.30 8.63
CA THR A 294 1.75 21.96 7.19
C THR A 294 2.34 20.59 6.97
N ILE A 295 1.56 19.72 6.34
CA ILE A 295 1.93 18.37 5.91
C ILE A 295 1.96 18.34 4.38
N ARG A 296 3.08 17.87 3.80
CA ARG A 296 3.26 17.73 2.34
C ARG A 296 3.52 16.28 2.01
N THR A 297 2.72 15.70 1.12
CA THR A 297 3.01 14.35 0.63
C THR A 297 4.21 14.38 -0.30
N MET A 298 5.11 13.41 -0.10
CA MET A 298 6.35 13.27 -0.86
C MET A 298 6.72 11.78 -0.94
N PRO A 299 7.47 11.35 -1.99
CA PRO A 299 8.10 10.04 -2.01
C PRO A 299 8.92 9.80 -0.75
N PHE A 300 9.09 8.54 -0.38
CA PHE A 300 9.88 8.15 0.80
C PHE A 300 11.33 8.70 0.71
N PRO A 301 11.92 9.21 1.81
CA PRO A 301 11.45 9.16 3.21
C PRO A 301 10.52 10.30 3.63
N GLY A 302 9.87 11.00 2.68
CA GLY A 302 8.88 12.02 2.99
C GLY A 302 7.57 11.44 3.52
N PHE A 303 6.60 12.33 3.76
CA PHE A 303 5.29 11.93 4.29
C PHE A 303 4.48 11.16 3.23
N PRO A 304 4.07 9.91 3.52
CA PRO A 304 3.41 9.06 2.54
C PRO A 304 1.98 9.53 2.24
N THR A 305 1.62 9.61 0.96
CA THR A 305 0.26 9.96 0.53
C THR A 305 -0.81 9.02 1.08
N ASP A 306 -0.47 7.75 1.33
CA ASP A 306 -1.40 6.76 1.89
C ASP A 306 -1.79 7.03 3.35
N ALA A 307 -0.99 7.77 4.12
CA ALA A 307 -1.32 8.21 5.46
C ALA A 307 -2.08 9.56 5.49
N GLN A 308 -2.21 10.23 4.36
CA GLN A 308 -2.80 11.57 4.27
C GLN A 308 -4.25 11.60 4.76
N ALA A 309 -5.10 10.69 4.31
CA ALA A 309 -6.52 10.71 4.63
C ALA A 309 -6.80 10.43 6.13
N PRO A 310 -6.22 9.38 6.79
CA PRO A 310 -6.35 9.19 8.24
C PRO A 310 -5.83 10.38 9.05
N LEU A 311 -4.71 11.00 8.65
CA LEU A 311 -4.18 12.18 9.35
C LEU A 311 -5.06 13.42 9.12
N LEU A 312 -5.68 13.58 7.96
CA LEU A 312 -6.62 14.67 7.74
C LEU A 312 -7.85 14.53 8.64
N ALA A 313 -8.39 13.33 8.79
CA ALA A 313 -9.47 13.06 9.75
C ALA A 313 -9.02 13.40 11.19
N THR A 314 -7.77 13.06 11.54
CA THR A 314 -7.18 13.40 12.84
C THR A 314 -7.07 14.91 13.04
N ALA A 315 -6.68 15.65 12.00
CA ALA A 315 -6.57 17.11 12.04
C ALA A 315 -7.92 17.81 12.21
N CYS A 316 -9.03 17.19 11.76
CA CYS A 316 -10.36 17.76 11.91
C CYS A 316 -10.79 18.00 13.35
N VAL A 317 -10.17 17.33 14.34
CA VAL A 317 -10.45 17.51 15.78
C VAL A 317 -9.28 18.10 16.56
N ALA A 318 -8.19 18.44 15.89
CA ALA A 318 -7.02 19.08 16.49
C ALA A 318 -7.26 20.58 16.76
N ASP A 319 -6.62 21.13 17.77
CA ASP A 319 -6.73 22.57 18.08
C ASP A 319 -5.91 23.42 17.13
N GLY A 320 -6.59 24.26 16.34
CA GLY A 320 -5.99 25.14 15.33
C GLY A 320 -6.11 24.57 13.90
N THR A 321 -5.33 25.16 12.97
CA THR A 321 -5.40 24.87 11.55
C THR A 321 -4.26 23.98 11.09
N THR A 322 -4.58 22.93 10.30
CA THR A 322 -3.61 22.08 9.63
C THR A 322 -3.79 22.20 8.13
N VAL A 323 -2.71 22.35 7.38
CA VAL A 323 -2.69 22.47 5.93
C VAL A 323 -2.08 21.19 5.34
N PHE A 324 -2.79 20.55 4.42
CA PHE A 324 -2.30 19.42 3.64
C PHE A 324 -2.01 19.86 2.20
N VAL A 325 -0.85 19.46 1.68
CA VAL A 325 -0.50 19.67 0.27
C VAL A 325 -0.24 18.30 -0.36
N GLU A 326 -1.13 17.88 -1.25
CA GLU A 326 -1.04 16.59 -1.93
C GLU A 326 -0.28 16.73 -3.25
N ASN A 327 0.94 16.16 -3.31
CA ASN A 327 1.81 16.28 -4.49
C ASN A 327 1.85 15.01 -5.35
N ILE A 328 1.26 13.91 -4.89
CA ILE A 328 1.36 12.60 -5.54
C ILE A 328 0.14 12.29 -6.40
N PHE A 329 -1.08 12.52 -5.86
CA PHE A 329 -2.31 12.18 -6.54
C PHE A 329 -3.29 13.34 -6.64
N GLU A 330 -3.98 13.44 -7.77
CA GLU A 330 -4.86 14.56 -8.11
C GLU A 330 -6.19 14.52 -7.36
N ASN A 331 -6.75 13.32 -7.14
CA ASN A 331 -8.09 13.13 -6.57
C ASN A 331 -8.05 12.50 -5.17
N ARG A 332 -7.03 12.82 -4.36
CA ARG A 332 -6.84 12.20 -3.04
C ARG A 332 -7.82 12.69 -1.98
N TYR A 333 -8.52 13.78 -2.22
CA TYR A 333 -9.41 14.43 -1.26
C TYR A 333 -10.90 14.02 -1.37
N ARG A 334 -11.21 12.94 -2.06
CA ARG A 334 -12.60 12.47 -2.26
C ARG A 334 -13.35 12.14 -0.97
N HIS A 335 -12.67 11.87 0.12
CA HIS A 335 -13.26 11.60 1.43
C HIS A 335 -13.67 12.87 2.20
N ILE A 336 -13.21 14.05 1.79
CA ILE A 336 -13.48 15.31 2.49
C ILE A 336 -14.97 15.64 2.55
N PRO A 337 -15.77 15.51 1.48
CA PRO A 337 -17.20 15.74 1.56
C PRO A 337 -17.92 14.92 2.64
N GLU A 338 -17.47 13.67 2.86
CA GLU A 338 -18.03 12.82 3.90
C GLU A 338 -17.60 13.28 5.31
N LEU A 339 -16.35 13.74 5.48
CA LEU A 339 -15.92 14.37 6.74
C LEU A 339 -16.69 15.67 7.02
N VAL A 340 -16.98 16.48 6.00
CA VAL A 340 -17.81 17.69 6.14
C VAL A 340 -19.23 17.32 6.55
N ARG A 341 -19.79 16.23 6.02
CA ARG A 341 -21.10 15.68 6.46
C ARG A 341 -21.11 15.33 7.96
N MET A 342 -19.95 14.91 8.50
CA MET A 342 -19.77 14.66 9.93
C MET A 342 -19.50 15.94 10.75
N GLY A 343 -19.51 17.12 10.13
CA GLY A 343 -19.30 18.42 10.77
C GLY A 343 -17.86 18.92 10.76
N ALA A 344 -16.96 18.31 9.98
CA ALA A 344 -15.61 18.81 9.83
C ALA A 344 -15.54 20.14 9.07
N ALA A 345 -14.69 21.07 9.51
CA ALA A 345 -14.40 22.33 8.83
C ALA A 345 -13.17 22.15 7.92
N VAL A 346 -13.38 21.68 6.71
CA VAL A 346 -12.32 21.47 5.72
C VAL A 346 -12.66 22.18 4.41
N LYS A 347 -11.68 22.90 3.87
CA LYS A 347 -11.76 23.52 2.54
C LYS A 347 -10.66 22.97 1.65
N THR A 348 -10.96 22.77 0.37
CA THR A 348 -10.00 22.28 -0.62
C THR A 348 -9.90 23.23 -1.80
N GLU A 349 -8.67 23.45 -2.27
CA GLU A 349 -8.39 24.18 -3.50
C GLU A 349 -7.21 23.51 -4.23
N GLY A 350 -7.47 22.90 -5.38
CA GLY A 350 -6.48 22.14 -6.13
C GLY A 350 -5.81 21.05 -5.28
N LYS A 351 -4.51 21.19 -5.07
CA LYS A 351 -3.70 20.25 -4.29
C LYS A 351 -3.68 20.54 -2.78
N VAL A 352 -4.38 21.56 -2.31
CA VAL A 352 -4.35 22.01 -0.92
C VAL A 352 -5.66 21.69 -0.23
N ALA A 353 -5.59 21.13 0.97
CA ALA A 353 -6.70 21.04 1.89
C ALA A 353 -6.34 21.74 3.20
N VAL A 354 -7.26 22.58 3.69
CA VAL A 354 -7.12 23.29 4.96
C VAL A 354 -8.17 22.75 5.91
N ALA A 355 -7.73 22.07 6.97
CA ALA A 355 -8.56 21.56 8.03
C ALA A 355 -8.46 22.49 9.25
N GLU A 356 -9.57 23.11 9.61
CA GLU A 356 -9.74 23.86 10.84
C GLU A 356 -10.38 22.93 11.87
N GLY A 357 -9.68 22.69 12.98
CA GLY A 357 -10.10 21.70 13.95
C GLY A 357 -11.36 22.12 14.71
N VAL A 358 -12.37 21.29 14.67
CA VAL A 358 -13.64 21.45 15.41
C VAL A 358 -13.56 20.80 16.77
N LYS A 359 -14.44 21.18 17.70
CA LYS A 359 -14.53 20.55 19.03
C LYS A 359 -15.14 19.16 18.98
N ILE A 360 -16.09 18.94 18.08
CA ILE A 360 -16.88 17.71 18.00
C ILE A 360 -17.21 17.42 16.53
N LEU A 361 -17.03 16.17 16.12
CA LEU A 361 -17.64 15.59 14.93
C LEU A 361 -18.91 14.83 15.35
N TYR A 362 -19.85 14.67 14.44
CA TYR A 362 -21.11 13.98 14.66
C TYR A 362 -21.20 12.72 13.80
N GLY A 363 -21.71 11.66 14.37
CA GLY A 363 -21.99 10.43 13.63
C GLY A 363 -23.01 10.67 12.53
N ALA A 364 -22.74 10.12 11.34
CA ALA A 364 -23.57 10.26 10.16
C ALA A 364 -23.49 9.01 9.28
N PRO A 365 -24.47 8.77 8.39
CA PRO A 365 -24.27 7.84 7.28
C PRO A 365 -23.32 8.46 6.27
N VAL A 366 -22.21 7.74 5.97
CA VAL A 366 -21.13 8.16 5.07
C VAL A 366 -20.70 7.02 4.17
N GLU A 367 -20.07 7.32 3.04
CA GLU A 367 -19.65 6.33 2.06
C GLU A 367 -18.14 6.40 1.82
N ALA A 368 -17.46 5.25 1.93
CA ALA A 368 -16.03 5.16 1.66
C ALA A 368 -15.78 5.36 0.14
N PRO A 369 -15.08 6.41 -0.27
CA PRO A 369 -14.84 6.67 -1.70
C PRO A 369 -13.67 5.84 -2.25
N ASP A 370 -12.78 5.40 -1.40
CA ASP A 370 -11.58 4.60 -1.67
C ASP A 370 -11.05 3.99 -0.37
N LEU A 371 -9.99 3.15 -0.48
CA LEU A 371 -9.36 2.46 0.63
C LEU A 371 -8.97 3.37 1.81
N ARG A 372 -8.22 4.44 1.54
CA ARG A 372 -7.67 5.29 2.60
C ARG A 372 -8.68 6.34 3.07
N GLY A 373 -9.56 6.77 2.17
CA GLY A 373 -10.72 7.58 2.53
C GLY A 373 -11.65 6.83 3.47
N GLY A 374 -11.92 5.55 3.21
CA GLY A 374 -12.70 4.70 4.12
C GLY A 374 -12.07 4.58 5.51
N ALA A 375 -10.77 4.35 5.58
CA ALA A 375 -10.03 4.34 6.85
C ALA A 375 -10.12 5.69 7.59
N ALA A 376 -10.08 6.80 6.87
CA ALA A 376 -10.25 8.13 7.45
C ALA A 376 -11.65 8.31 8.08
N LEU A 377 -12.69 7.76 7.44
CA LEU A 377 -14.06 7.78 8.00
C LEU A 377 -14.17 6.91 9.26
N VAL A 378 -13.47 5.78 9.33
CA VAL A 378 -13.37 4.99 10.58
C VAL A 378 -12.70 5.82 11.69
N VAL A 379 -11.55 6.46 11.40
CA VAL A 379 -10.86 7.35 12.34
C VAL A 379 -11.80 8.46 12.84
N ALA A 380 -12.50 9.13 11.94
CA ALA A 380 -13.47 10.18 12.30
C ALA A 380 -14.64 9.64 13.14
N GLY A 381 -15.17 8.45 12.77
CA GLY A 381 -16.26 7.80 13.48
C GLY A 381 -15.91 7.46 14.93
N LEU A 382 -14.65 7.06 15.22
CA LEU A 382 -14.21 6.74 16.58
C LEU A 382 -14.25 7.92 17.55
N CYS A 383 -14.11 9.16 17.08
CA CYS A 383 -14.19 10.36 17.91
C CYS A 383 -15.51 11.13 17.78
N ALA A 384 -16.37 10.77 16.84
CA ALA A 384 -17.64 11.45 16.62
C ALA A 384 -18.64 11.22 17.76
N GLU A 385 -19.56 12.14 17.98
CA GLU A 385 -20.68 11.96 18.88
C GLU A 385 -21.81 11.19 18.19
N GLY A 386 -22.25 10.10 18.79
CA GLY A 386 -23.27 9.23 18.24
C GLY A 386 -22.74 8.05 17.44
N LYS A 387 -23.45 7.65 16.39
CA LYS A 387 -23.13 6.48 15.56
C LYS A 387 -22.83 6.91 14.13
N THR A 388 -21.75 6.39 13.57
CA THR A 388 -21.36 6.56 12.16
C THR A 388 -21.61 5.24 11.42
N GLU A 389 -22.37 5.30 10.34
CA GLU A 389 -22.61 4.16 9.44
C GLU A 389 -21.78 4.36 8.18
N ILE A 390 -20.81 3.48 7.93
CA ILE A 390 -19.87 3.62 6.82
C ILE A 390 -20.18 2.54 5.77
N GLY A 391 -20.63 2.96 4.58
CA GLY A 391 -20.76 2.11 3.40
C GLY A 391 -19.43 1.96 2.64
N GLY A 392 -19.42 1.17 1.54
CA GLY A 392 -18.22 0.93 0.74
C GLY A 392 -17.13 0.15 1.48
N VAL A 393 -17.50 -0.76 2.36
CA VAL A 393 -16.56 -1.55 3.20
C VAL A 393 -15.57 -2.34 2.36
N GLU A 394 -15.97 -2.79 1.18
CA GLU A 394 -15.13 -3.47 0.21
C GLU A 394 -13.88 -2.67 -0.19
N TYR A 395 -13.91 -1.34 -0.14
CA TYR A 395 -12.72 -0.52 -0.35
C TYR A 395 -11.76 -0.62 0.85
N ILE A 396 -12.29 -0.65 2.07
CA ILE A 396 -11.48 -0.75 3.30
C ILE A 396 -10.78 -2.11 3.37
N GLU A 397 -11.48 -3.19 3.04
CA GLU A 397 -11.01 -4.58 3.03
C GLU A 397 -9.88 -4.84 2.01
N ARG A 398 -9.63 -3.91 1.10
CA ARG A 398 -8.47 -3.97 0.21
C ARG A 398 -7.14 -3.74 0.90
N GLY A 399 -7.12 -3.16 2.10
CA GLY A 399 -5.87 -2.81 2.78
C GLY A 399 -5.85 -2.97 4.28
N TYR A 400 -6.98 -3.32 4.90
CA TYR A 400 -7.10 -3.57 6.34
C TYR A 400 -7.74 -4.93 6.57
N GLU A 401 -7.01 -5.81 7.26
CA GLU A 401 -7.55 -7.10 7.70
C GLU A 401 -8.56 -6.85 8.84
N CYS A 402 -9.85 -7.13 8.59
CA CYS A 402 -10.88 -7.07 9.62
C CYS A 402 -10.70 -5.87 10.58
N ILE A 403 -10.67 -4.63 10.04
CA ILE A 403 -10.40 -3.42 10.83
C ILE A 403 -11.31 -3.31 12.06
N GLU A 404 -12.55 -3.82 11.94
CA GLU A 404 -13.50 -3.87 13.04
C GLU A 404 -13.05 -4.78 14.17
N SER A 405 -12.52 -5.96 13.86
CA SER A 405 -12.01 -6.90 14.87
C SER A 405 -10.77 -6.35 15.54
N THR A 406 -9.83 -5.77 14.74
CA THR A 406 -8.63 -5.14 15.24
C THR A 406 -8.92 -4.00 16.22
N LEU A 407 -9.86 -3.11 15.87
CA LEU A 407 -10.21 -1.99 16.73
C LEU A 407 -11.05 -2.43 17.94
N THR A 408 -11.92 -3.44 17.79
CA THR A 408 -12.69 -4.00 18.91
C THR A 408 -11.78 -4.64 19.95
N SER A 409 -10.69 -5.32 19.55
CA SER A 409 -9.75 -5.94 20.49
C SER A 409 -9.06 -4.93 21.44
N ILE A 410 -9.01 -3.66 21.06
CA ILE A 410 -8.47 -2.55 21.87
C ILE A 410 -9.58 -1.61 22.41
N GLY A 411 -10.83 -2.05 22.44
CA GLY A 411 -11.94 -1.37 23.13
C GLY A 411 -12.82 -0.47 22.28
N ALA A 412 -12.67 -0.42 20.96
CA ALA A 412 -13.60 0.30 20.09
C ALA A 412 -14.97 -0.40 20.04
N ASP A 413 -16.03 0.37 19.88
CA ASP A 413 -17.38 -0.13 19.60
C ASP A 413 -17.63 0.01 18.09
N ILE A 414 -17.19 -0.98 17.36
CA ILE A 414 -17.29 -1.05 15.90
C ILE A 414 -17.72 -2.47 15.49
N LYS A 415 -18.62 -2.57 14.53
CA LYS A 415 -19.06 -3.86 13.99
C LYS A 415 -19.46 -3.76 12.52
N LYS A 416 -19.31 -4.87 11.82
CA LYS A 416 -19.83 -5.07 10.46
C LYS A 416 -21.31 -5.50 10.54
N ILE A 417 -22.17 -4.82 9.74
CA ILE A 417 -23.61 -5.06 9.67
C ILE A 417 -24.06 -5.28 8.22
#